data_bcd52c077394b3b3d8fc38f32a204d30
#
_entry.id   bcd52c077394b3b3d8fc38f32a204d30
#
_cell.length_a   1.000
_cell.length_b   1.000
_cell.length_c   1.000
_cell.angle_alpha   90.00
_cell.angle_beta   90.00
_cell.angle_gamma   90.00
#
_symmetry.space_group_name_H-M   'P 1'
#
loop_
_entity.id
_entity.type
_entity.pdbx_description
1 polymer ?
#
loop_
_entity_poly.entity_id
_entity_poly.type
_entity_poly.pdbx_seq_one_letter_code
_entity_poly.pdbx_strand_id
1 'polypeptide(L)'
;MKEEILRLAEERARTDAALRKKSDMVQLYYDELEKRMHRKQRMWGGNRTVVTTETEQEPTSYRRALAFQDALEHMPIVIEPWAVIAGNCMEDGTIIRCVLPSFLRSDELGKCTLNMSHKCPDYAGLLADGIVGLWEKMKLQAETARKTGRLTEEQNAFVRAAEVEMKAVLAYARRYETLARSMAEGEPELRQKKNLLELADILHRVPAQPATSFREAIQSLWMINHIFRETMSYLSIGCIDRVLYPYFEKDYLEGKITLEETQELVDVFCLRVNDRAQLDPENYVVDQKKLEGAPAQCRLDYNFGFVSKSETDEADAINHWGQNILISGIGAKGDDCTSVLTYLFLNAHEKLQMTDPTLTVRLHKNSPAELIERIAEG
;
A
#
# COMPACT_ATOMS: atom_id res chain seq x y z
N MET A 1 29.39 -7.69 19.12
CA MET A 1 28.15 -8.00 19.85
C MET A 1 26.90 -7.72 19.00
N LYS A 2 26.69 -6.47 18.52
CA LYS A 2 25.50 -6.19 17.65
C LYS A 2 25.51 -7.00 16.35
N GLU A 3 26.61 -7.00 15.64
CA GLU A 3 26.79 -7.79 14.40
C GLU A 3 26.55 -9.28 14.62
N GLU A 4 27.00 -9.81 15.75
CA GLU A 4 26.81 -11.22 16.09
C GLU A 4 25.34 -11.55 16.38
N ILE A 5 24.60 -10.64 17.06
CA ILE A 5 23.16 -10.80 17.30
C ILE A 5 22.40 -10.83 15.96
N LEU A 6 22.75 -9.92 15.05
CA LEU A 6 22.10 -9.85 13.73
C LEU A 6 22.46 -11.05 12.85
N ARG A 7 23.71 -11.51 12.89
CA ARG A 7 24.14 -12.73 12.19
C ARG A 7 23.37 -13.96 12.67
N LEU A 8 23.19 -14.11 13.98
CA LEU A 8 22.40 -15.21 14.54
C LEU A 8 20.90 -15.08 14.18
N ALA A 9 20.38 -13.86 14.15
CA ALA A 9 19.02 -13.61 13.71
C ALA A 9 18.83 -13.98 12.24
N GLU A 10 19.80 -13.65 11.39
CA GLU A 10 19.76 -13.98 9.97
C GLU A 10 19.85 -15.49 9.73
N GLU A 11 20.78 -16.17 10.43
CA GLU A 11 20.87 -17.63 10.39
C GLU A 11 19.55 -18.28 10.82
N ARG A 12 18.94 -17.79 11.90
CA ARG A 12 17.66 -18.27 12.38
C ARG A 12 16.53 -17.98 11.40
N ALA A 13 16.45 -16.78 10.82
CA ALA A 13 15.47 -16.44 9.80
C ALA A 13 15.54 -17.38 8.57
N ARG A 14 16.75 -17.79 8.21
CA ARG A 14 17.02 -18.72 7.10
C ARG A 14 16.67 -20.18 7.44
N THR A 15 16.95 -20.67 8.66
CA THR A 15 16.95 -22.09 8.99
C THR A 15 15.80 -22.55 9.88
N ASP A 16 15.15 -21.64 10.62
CA ASP A 16 14.11 -21.99 11.60
C ASP A 16 12.80 -22.39 10.90
N ALA A 17 12.50 -23.69 10.97
CA ALA A 17 11.26 -24.24 10.41
C ALA A 17 9.97 -23.65 11.04
N ALA A 18 10.05 -23.07 12.24
CA ALA A 18 8.90 -22.42 12.88
C ALA A 18 8.52 -21.13 12.14
N LEU A 19 9.50 -20.36 11.68
CA LEU A 19 9.27 -19.13 10.91
C LEU A 19 8.71 -19.39 9.50
N ARG A 20 8.84 -20.62 9.01
CA ARG A 20 8.27 -21.06 7.74
C ARG A 20 6.82 -21.57 7.86
N LYS A 21 6.23 -21.54 9.05
CA LYS A 21 4.83 -21.92 9.29
C LYS A 21 3.98 -20.67 9.49
N LYS A 22 2.71 -20.75 9.08
CA LYS A 22 1.74 -19.71 9.40
C LYS A 22 1.46 -19.72 10.90
N SER A 23 1.49 -18.55 11.57
CA SER A 23 0.92 -18.42 12.91
C SER A 23 -0.61 -18.54 12.86
N ASP A 24 -1.24 -18.75 14.00
CA ASP A 24 -2.71 -18.85 14.07
C ASP A 24 -3.40 -17.61 13.49
N MET A 25 -2.84 -16.42 13.72
CA MET A 25 -3.36 -15.18 13.19
C MET A 25 -3.16 -15.09 11.67
N VAL A 26 -1.98 -15.46 11.16
CA VAL A 26 -1.70 -15.50 9.72
C VAL A 26 -2.59 -16.52 9.01
N GLN A 27 -2.83 -17.69 9.64
CA GLN A 27 -3.74 -18.69 9.10
C GLN A 27 -5.18 -18.17 9.02
N LEU A 28 -5.65 -17.53 10.09
CA LEU A 28 -6.98 -16.91 10.13
C LEU A 28 -7.15 -15.88 9.00
N TYR A 29 -6.16 -15.03 8.80
CA TYR A 29 -6.20 -14.02 7.75
C TYR A 29 -6.14 -14.65 6.35
N TYR A 30 -5.31 -15.67 6.18
CA TYR A 30 -5.21 -16.43 4.94
C TYR A 30 -6.56 -17.07 4.57
N ASP A 31 -7.21 -17.72 5.51
CA ASP A 31 -8.53 -18.35 5.30
C ASP A 31 -9.61 -17.32 4.96
N GLU A 32 -9.52 -16.12 5.53
CA GLU A 32 -10.42 -15.03 5.19
C GLU A 32 -10.16 -14.45 3.81
N LEU A 33 -8.90 -14.37 3.37
CA LEU A 33 -8.59 -13.98 2.00
C LEU A 33 -9.14 -14.96 0.98
N GLU A 34 -9.02 -16.26 1.23
CA GLU A 34 -9.58 -17.28 0.35
C GLU A 34 -11.09 -17.08 0.17
N LYS A 35 -11.81 -16.79 1.25
CA LYS A 35 -13.24 -16.44 1.16
C LYS A 35 -13.47 -15.14 0.39
N ARG A 36 -12.56 -14.15 0.48
CA ARG A 36 -12.67 -12.87 -0.22
C ARG A 36 -12.46 -13.00 -1.72
N MET A 37 -11.66 -13.94 -2.18
CA MET A 37 -11.43 -14.18 -3.60
C MET A 37 -12.74 -14.48 -4.36
N HIS A 38 -13.78 -14.92 -3.67
CA HIS A 38 -15.11 -15.18 -4.19
C HIS A 38 -16.14 -14.08 -3.86
N ARG A 39 -15.75 -12.98 -3.22
CA ARG A 39 -16.67 -11.89 -2.86
C ARG A 39 -16.92 -10.95 -4.02
N LYS A 40 -18.12 -10.40 -4.05
CA LYS A 40 -18.49 -9.36 -5.01
C LYS A 40 -17.65 -8.11 -4.80
N GLN A 41 -17.40 -7.42 -5.89
CA GLN A 41 -16.81 -6.09 -5.91
C GLN A 41 -17.86 -5.05 -6.27
N ARG A 42 -17.70 -3.86 -5.70
CA ARG A 42 -18.50 -2.68 -6.05
C ARG A 42 -17.58 -1.51 -6.34
N MET A 43 -17.83 -0.84 -7.44
CA MET A 43 -17.17 0.42 -7.75
C MET A 43 -17.76 1.55 -6.91
N TRP A 44 -16.91 2.35 -6.32
CA TRP A 44 -17.27 3.53 -5.58
C TRP A 44 -16.72 4.78 -6.27
N GLY A 45 -17.47 5.87 -6.28
CA GLY A 45 -17.04 7.15 -6.82
C GLY A 45 -17.42 7.43 -8.27
N GLY A 46 -17.76 6.40 -9.04
CA GLY A 46 -18.03 6.52 -10.49
C GLY A 46 -19.18 7.43 -10.89
N ASN A 47 -20.10 7.76 -9.98
CA ASN A 47 -21.20 8.69 -10.18
C ASN A 47 -20.97 10.06 -9.54
N ARG A 48 -19.77 10.31 -9.02
CA ARG A 48 -19.38 11.56 -8.35
C ARG A 48 -18.60 12.44 -9.30
N THR A 49 -18.62 13.75 -9.06
CA THR A 49 -17.81 14.72 -9.81
C THR A 49 -17.36 15.84 -8.88
N VAL A 50 -16.16 16.33 -9.13
CA VAL A 50 -15.61 17.54 -8.51
C VAL A 50 -15.54 18.71 -9.51
N VAL A 51 -16.06 18.53 -10.72
CA VAL A 51 -16.21 19.62 -11.71
C VAL A 51 -17.52 20.32 -11.44
N THR A 52 -17.43 21.50 -10.82
CA THR A 52 -18.55 22.38 -10.47
C THR A 52 -18.30 23.75 -11.05
N THR A 53 -19.25 24.67 -10.92
CA THR A 53 -19.09 26.07 -11.33
C THR A 53 -17.90 26.76 -10.63
N GLU A 54 -17.56 26.33 -9.41
CA GLU A 54 -16.43 26.89 -8.64
C GLU A 54 -15.08 26.31 -9.06
N THR A 55 -15.07 25.06 -9.55
CA THR A 55 -13.82 24.33 -9.81
C THR A 55 -13.51 24.11 -11.27
N GLU A 56 -14.46 24.33 -12.18
CA GLU A 56 -14.30 24.05 -13.62
C GLU A 56 -13.15 24.84 -14.26
N GLN A 57 -12.83 26.04 -13.72
CA GLN A 57 -11.75 26.89 -14.21
C GLN A 57 -10.40 26.58 -13.55
N GLU A 58 -10.37 25.74 -12.50
CA GLU A 58 -9.13 25.33 -11.87
C GLU A 58 -8.34 24.38 -12.79
N PRO A 59 -7.01 24.36 -12.66
CA PRO A 59 -6.17 23.42 -13.42
C PRO A 59 -6.56 21.95 -13.18
N THR A 60 -6.41 21.12 -14.19
CA THR A 60 -6.75 19.67 -14.12
C THR A 60 -6.04 18.96 -12.95
N SER A 61 -4.78 19.33 -12.67
CA SER A 61 -4.03 18.81 -11.52
C SER A 61 -4.72 19.12 -10.19
N TYR A 62 -5.24 20.31 -10.04
CA TYR A 62 -5.94 20.72 -8.82
C TYR A 62 -7.30 20.03 -8.68
N ARG A 63 -8.07 19.94 -9.77
CA ARG A 63 -9.35 19.20 -9.77
C ARG A 63 -9.12 17.70 -9.49
N ARG A 64 -8.03 17.12 -10.00
CA ARG A 64 -7.67 15.74 -9.67
C ARG A 64 -7.37 15.56 -8.18
N ALA A 65 -6.67 16.52 -7.56
CA ALA A 65 -6.42 16.51 -6.12
C ALA A 65 -7.73 16.60 -5.30
N LEU A 66 -8.71 17.39 -5.77
CA LEU A 66 -10.04 17.43 -5.14
C LEU A 66 -10.78 16.08 -5.28
N ALA A 67 -10.68 15.41 -6.42
CA ALA A 67 -11.26 14.08 -6.60
C ALA A 67 -10.61 13.04 -5.70
N PHE A 68 -9.29 13.13 -5.54
CA PHE A 68 -8.53 12.30 -4.60
C PHE A 68 -8.96 12.56 -3.14
N GLN A 69 -9.12 13.82 -2.77
CA GLN A 69 -9.63 14.22 -1.45
C GLN A 69 -11.04 13.65 -1.21
N ASP A 70 -11.97 13.85 -2.14
CA ASP A 70 -13.35 13.35 -2.03
C ASP A 70 -13.37 11.83 -1.86
N ALA A 71 -12.51 11.10 -2.59
CA ALA A 71 -12.38 9.66 -2.45
C ALA A 71 -11.92 9.27 -1.04
N LEU A 72 -10.85 9.84 -0.53
CA LEU A 72 -10.30 9.50 0.78
C LEU A 72 -11.21 9.92 1.95
N GLU A 73 -12.00 10.99 1.79
CA GLU A 73 -12.94 11.44 2.80
C GLU A 73 -14.18 10.54 2.90
N HIS A 74 -14.65 9.97 1.79
CA HIS A 74 -15.98 9.34 1.74
C HIS A 74 -15.95 7.83 1.43
N MET A 75 -14.89 7.32 0.81
CA MET A 75 -14.78 5.89 0.50
C MET A 75 -14.94 5.04 1.77
N PRO A 76 -15.77 3.97 1.75
CA PRO A 76 -15.92 3.07 2.89
C PRO A 76 -14.59 2.44 3.30
N ILE A 77 -14.34 2.41 4.60
CA ILE A 77 -13.15 1.81 5.19
C ILE A 77 -13.53 0.69 6.16
N VAL A 78 -12.64 -0.26 6.37
CA VAL A 78 -12.81 -1.35 7.32
C VAL A 78 -11.48 -1.66 8.02
N ILE A 79 -11.57 -2.05 9.28
CA ILE A 79 -10.51 -2.75 10.02
C ILE A 79 -11.09 -4.09 10.42
N GLU A 80 -10.43 -5.16 10.02
CA GLU A 80 -10.83 -6.48 10.48
C GLU A 80 -10.46 -6.65 11.96
N PRO A 81 -11.26 -7.39 12.76
CA PRO A 81 -11.03 -7.52 14.21
C PRO A 81 -9.61 -8.00 14.56
N TRP A 82 -9.01 -8.81 13.72
CA TRP A 82 -7.66 -9.37 13.90
C TRP A 82 -6.55 -8.57 13.20
N ALA A 83 -6.87 -7.46 12.52
CA ALA A 83 -5.90 -6.73 11.73
C ALA A 83 -4.79 -6.13 12.60
N VAL A 84 -3.53 -6.40 12.24
CA VAL A 84 -2.35 -5.75 12.82
C VAL A 84 -1.81 -4.63 11.93
N ILE A 85 -2.30 -4.57 10.68
CA ILE A 85 -2.04 -3.52 9.69
C ILE A 85 -3.39 -3.07 9.14
N ALA A 86 -3.69 -1.77 9.27
CA ALA A 86 -4.92 -1.17 8.74
C ALA A 86 -4.73 -0.69 7.29
N GLY A 87 -5.79 -0.73 6.54
CA GLY A 87 -5.85 -0.26 5.15
C GLY A 87 -6.59 -1.27 4.28
N ASN A 88 -7.92 -1.18 4.27
CA ASN A 88 -8.80 -1.96 3.41
C ASN A 88 -10.13 -1.23 3.24
N CYS A 89 -10.78 -1.45 2.11
CA CYS A 89 -12.05 -0.82 1.76
C CYS A 89 -13.09 -1.89 1.49
N MET A 90 -14.07 -1.98 2.39
CA MET A 90 -15.20 -2.90 2.29
C MET A 90 -16.46 -2.26 2.86
N GLU A 91 -17.59 -2.70 2.38
CA GLU A 91 -18.91 -2.36 2.91
C GLU A 91 -19.82 -3.58 2.79
N ASP A 92 -20.45 -3.97 3.90
CA ASP A 92 -21.35 -5.14 3.97
C ASP A 92 -20.77 -6.41 3.33
N GLY A 93 -19.49 -6.68 3.57
CA GLY A 93 -18.77 -7.84 3.03
C GLY A 93 -18.41 -7.74 1.55
N THR A 94 -18.74 -6.64 0.89
CA THR A 94 -18.40 -6.36 -0.52
C THR A 94 -17.10 -5.57 -0.59
N ILE A 95 -16.16 -6.00 -1.43
CA ILE A 95 -14.92 -5.26 -1.66
C ILE A 95 -15.23 -3.97 -2.41
N ILE A 96 -14.73 -2.86 -1.92
CA ILE A 96 -14.86 -1.56 -2.56
C ILE A 96 -13.63 -1.30 -3.42
N ARG A 97 -13.85 -0.95 -4.68
CA ARG A 97 -12.85 -0.41 -5.58
C ARG A 97 -13.14 1.06 -5.84
N CYS A 98 -12.17 1.90 -5.63
CA CYS A 98 -12.33 3.31 -5.91
C CYS A 98 -12.17 3.60 -7.41
N VAL A 99 -13.12 4.36 -7.93
CA VAL A 99 -12.96 5.15 -9.15
C VAL A 99 -12.98 6.60 -8.70
N LEU A 100 -11.92 7.33 -9.00
CA LEU A 100 -11.89 8.76 -8.64
C LEU A 100 -13.12 9.47 -9.21
N PRO A 101 -13.77 10.35 -8.43
CA PRO A 101 -14.78 11.27 -8.96
C PRO A 101 -14.30 11.98 -10.22
N SER A 102 -15.19 12.25 -11.14
CA SER A 102 -14.83 12.93 -12.39
C SER A 102 -14.19 14.28 -12.10
N PHE A 103 -13.01 14.51 -12.67
CA PHE A 103 -12.24 15.75 -12.55
C PHE A 103 -11.92 16.38 -13.91
N LEU A 104 -12.22 15.70 -15.01
CA LEU A 104 -12.03 16.19 -16.36
C LEU A 104 -13.29 16.90 -16.87
N ARG A 105 -13.09 18.02 -17.54
CA ARG A 105 -14.15 18.67 -18.34
C ARG A 105 -14.34 17.91 -19.65
N SER A 106 -15.48 18.13 -20.28
CA SER A 106 -15.82 17.47 -21.55
C SER A 106 -14.80 17.74 -22.68
N ASP A 107 -14.20 18.94 -22.69
CA ASP A 107 -13.18 19.33 -23.69
C ASP A 107 -11.78 18.75 -23.41
N GLU A 108 -11.55 18.22 -22.22
CA GLU A 108 -10.31 17.57 -21.81
C GLU A 108 -10.34 16.06 -22.04
N LEU A 109 -11.49 15.48 -22.26
CA LEU A 109 -11.64 14.05 -22.56
C LEU A 109 -10.87 13.68 -23.84
N GLY A 110 -10.08 12.63 -23.75
CA GLY A 110 -9.22 12.19 -24.85
C GLY A 110 -7.88 12.92 -24.97
N LYS A 111 -7.65 13.99 -24.20
CA LYS A 111 -6.35 14.69 -24.13
C LYS A 111 -5.49 14.20 -22.96
N CYS A 112 -6.10 13.53 -21.99
CA CYS A 112 -5.40 12.96 -20.85
C CYS A 112 -5.03 11.51 -21.15
N THR A 113 -3.76 11.18 -21.05
CA THR A 113 -3.29 9.80 -21.00
C THR A 113 -3.29 9.35 -19.55
N LEU A 114 -4.04 8.30 -19.26
CA LEU A 114 -3.89 7.60 -18.00
C LEU A 114 -2.52 6.90 -17.98
N ASN A 115 -1.66 7.32 -17.08
CA ASN A 115 -0.36 6.68 -16.93
C ASN A 115 -0.49 5.53 -15.93
N MET A 116 -0.62 4.33 -16.45
CA MET A 116 -0.71 3.08 -15.69
C MET A 116 0.66 2.44 -15.44
N SER A 117 1.72 3.22 -15.41
CA SER A 117 3.05 2.66 -15.20
C SER A 117 3.26 2.23 -13.75
N HIS A 118 3.92 1.09 -13.58
CA HIS A 118 4.44 0.61 -12.31
C HIS A 118 5.53 1.55 -11.80
N LYS A 119 5.14 2.48 -10.93
CA LYS A 119 6.07 3.41 -10.28
C LYS A 119 6.37 2.91 -8.88
N CYS A 120 7.59 3.10 -8.40
CA CYS A 120 7.95 2.87 -7.01
C CYS A 120 8.00 4.22 -6.30
N PRO A 121 7.15 4.46 -5.29
CA PRO A 121 7.25 5.64 -4.45
C PRO A 121 8.57 5.67 -3.68
N ASP A 122 8.99 6.86 -3.27
CA ASP A 122 10.11 7.02 -2.33
C ASP A 122 9.68 6.67 -0.90
N TYR A 123 9.53 5.37 -0.65
CA TYR A 123 9.19 4.89 0.69
C TYR A 123 10.27 5.20 1.73
N ALA A 124 11.54 5.25 1.34
CA ALA A 124 12.61 5.61 2.27
C ALA A 124 12.45 7.05 2.76
N GLY A 125 12.19 7.99 1.85
CA GLY A 125 11.89 9.38 2.20
C GLY A 125 10.61 9.51 3.03
N LEU A 126 9.55 8.76 2.67
CA LEU A 126 8.31 8.72 3.44
C LEU A 126 8.55 8.30 4.90
N LEU A 127 9.28 7.21 5.11
CA LEU A 127 9.53 6.69 6.45
C LEU A 127 10.44 7.59 7.28
N ALA A 128 11.41 8.24 6.63
CA ALA A 128 12.37 9.12 7.30
C ALA A 128 11.79 10.49 7.68
N ASP A 129 10.88 11.04 6.87
CA ASP A 129 10.38 12.41 7.03
C ASP A 129 8.90 12.46 7.46
N GLY A 130 8.13 11.44 7.12
CA GLY A 130 6.68 11.48 7.15
C GLY A 130 6.09 12.43 6.09
N ILE A 131 4.79 12.34 5.88
CA ILE A 131 4.08 13.21 4.91
C ILE A 131 4.23 14.69 5.27
N VAL A 132 4.19 15.02 6.56
CA VAL A 132 4.34 16.42 7.00
C VAL A 132 5.72 16.96 6.71
N GLY A 133 6.77 16.16 6.98
CA GLY A 133 8.16 16.58 6.69
C GLY A 133 8.43 16.73 5.19
N LEU A 134 7.91 15.81 4.36
CA LEU A 134 7.99 15.92 2.89
C LEU A 134 7.27 17.18 2.39
N TRP A 135 6.10 17.49 2.94
CA TRP A 135 5.34 18.70 2.63
C TRP A 135 6.11 19.96 3.00
N GLU A 136 6.67 20.05 4.20
CA GLU A 136 7.45 21.21 4.62
C GLU A 136 8.68 21.44 3.72
N LYS A 137 9.36 20.37 3.30
CA LYS A 137 10.44 20.45 2.30
C LYS A 137 9.97 21.05 0.97
N MET A 138 8.83 20.56 0.45
CA MET A 138 8.25 21.08 -0.79
C MET A 138 7.81 22.53 -0.66
N LYS A 139 7.18 22.92 0.45
CA LYS A 139 6.81 24.32 0.73
C LYS A 139 8.02 25.25 0.68
N LEU A 140 9.10 24.87 1.36
CA LEU A 140 10.32 25.68 1.38
C LEU A 140 10.90 25.87 -0.03
N GLN A 141 10.91 24.80 -0.84
CA GLN A 141 11.35 24.89 -2.23
C GLN A 141 10.43 25.80 -3.07
N ALA A 142 9.12 25.69 -2.91
CA ALA A 142 8.14 26.53 -3.61
C ALA A 142 8.27 27.99 -3.22
N GLU A 143 8.44 28.30 -1.93
CA GLU A 143 8.68 29.66 -1.44
C GLU A 143 9.96 30.27 -2.00
N THR A 144 11.03 29.47 -2.04
CA THR A 144 12.32 29.89 -2.62
C THR A 144 12.17 30.20 -4.12
N ALA A 145 11.48 29.34 -4.85
CA ALA A 145 11.20 29.53 -6.27
C ALA A 145 10.32 30.78 -6.51
N ARG A 146 9.33 31.02 -5.63
CA ARG A 146 8.48 32.22 -5.70
C ARG A 146 9.27 33.51 -5.45
N LYS A 147 10.12 33.54 -4.44
CA LYS A 147 10.99 34.70 -4.12
C LYS A 147 11.97 35.03 -5.26
N THR A 148 12.40 34.02 -6.00
CA THR A 148 13.34 34.18 -7.14
C THR A 148 12.63 34.38 -8.49
N GLY A 149 11.29 34.50 -8.50
CA GLY A 149 10.50 34.63 -9.73
C GLY A 149 10.55 33.41 -10.66
N ARG A 150 10.90 32.25 -10.15
CA ARG A 150 11.02 30.99 -10.91
C ARG A 150 9.80 30.10 -10.85
N LEU A 151 8.84 30.38 -9.95
CA LEU A 151 7.63 29.58 -9.80
C LEU A 151 6.62 29.95 -10.89
N THR A 152 6.36 29.02 -11.81
CA THR A 152 5.34 29.19 -12.85
C THR A 152 3.94 29.02 -12.27
N GLU A 153 2.91 29.43 -13.02
CA GLU A 153 1.50 29.18 -12.63
C GLU A 153 1.19 27.68 -12.52
N GLU A 154 1.70 26.88 -13.44
CA GLU A 154 1.54 25.41 -13.42
C GLU A 154 2.18 24.79 -12.18
N GLN A 155 3.40 25.22 -11.83
CA GLN A 155 4.09 24.77 -10.62
C GLN A 155 3.34 25.19 -9.35
N ASN A 156 2.78 26.40 -9.34
CA ASN A 156 1.97 26.88 -8.22
C ASN A 156 0.67 26.07 -8.09
N ALA A 157 0.03 25.72 -9.21
CA ALA A 157 -1.14 24.85 -9.20
C ALA A 157 -0.79 23.43 -8.68
N PHE A 158 0.38 22.90 -9.05
CA PHE A 158 0.88 21.63 -8.52
C PHE A 158 1.09 21.67 -7.00
N VAL A 159 1.70 22.74 -6.48
CA VAL A 159 1.90 22.89 -5.02
C VAL A 159 0.57 22.94 -4.29
N ARG A 160 -0.43 23.65 -4.82
CA ARG A 160 -1.79 23.68 -4.27
C ARG A 160 -2.45 22.30 -4.29
N ALA A 161 -2.31 21.57 -5.39
CA ALA A 161 -2.83 20.23 -5.54
C ALA A 161 -2.19 19.26 -4.51
N ALA A 162 -0.88 19.30 -4.38
CA ALA A 162 -0.16 18.47 -3.42
C ALA A 162 -0.54 18.79 -1.95
N GLU A 163 -0.86 20.04 -1.65
CA GLU A 163 -1.39 20.41 -0.31
C GLU A 163 -2.74 19.74 -0.04
N VAL A 164 -3.63 19.72 -1.01
CA VAL A 164 -4.93 19.06 -0.90
C VAL A 164 -4.74 17.56 -0.71
N GLU A 165 -3.91 16.93 -1.55
CA GLU A 165 -3.64 15.48 -1.48
C GLU A 165 -3.01 15.07 -0.14
N MET A 166 -2.03 15.84 0.35
CA MET A 166 -1.42 15.60 1.66
C MET A 166 -2.46 15.64 2.78
N LYS A 167 -3.29 16.69 2.83
CA LYS A 167 -4.35 16.84 3.85
C LYS A 167 -5.33 15.68 3.79
N ALA A 168 -5.66 15.23 2.59
CA ALA A 168 -6.54 14.07 2.37
C ALA A 168 -5.93 12.77 2.92
N VAL A 169 -4.63 12.51 2.68
CA VAL A 169 -3.92 11.35 3.23
C VAL A 169 -3.93 11.37 4.76
N LEU A 170 -3.66 12.53 5.37
CA LEU A 170 -3.68 12.66 6.83
C LEU A 170 -5.09 12.45 7.41
N ALA A 171 -6.11 13.00 6.76
CA ALA A 171 -7.50 12.80 7.15
C ALA A 171 -7.90 11.31 7.03
N TYR A 172 -7.46 10.63 5.99
CA TYR A 172 -7.72 9.21 5.77
C TYR A 172 -7.12 8.34 6.88
N ALA A 173 -5.87 8.56 7.24
CA ALA A 173 -5.23 7.86 8.36
C ALA A 173 -6.00 8.09 9.68
N ARG A 174 -6.49 9.31 9.92
CA ARG A 174 -7.31 9.63 11.11
C ARG A 174 -8.66 8.94 11.11
N ARG A 175 -9.26 8.67 9.95
CA ARG A 175 -10.48 7.89 9.86
C ARG A 175 -10.25 6.47 10.38
N TYR A 176 -9.14 5.84 10.00
CA TYR A 176 -8.76 4.52 10.52
C TYR A 176 -8.41 4.56 12.01
N GLU A 177 -7.71 5.59 12.47
CA GLU A 177 -7.46 5.78 13.91
C GLU A 177 -8.77 5.82 14.71
N THR A 178 -9.72 6.65 14.26
CA THR A 178 -11.03 6.78 14.90
C THR A 178 -11.80 5.46 14.90
N LEU A 179 -11.77 4.75 13.79
CA LEU A 179 -12.42 3.43 13.66
C LEU A 179 -11.78 2.41 14.62
N ALA A 180 -10.44 2.35 14.69
CA ALA A 180 -9.73 1.44 15.58
C ALA A 180 -10.06 1.70 17.06
N ARG A 181 -10.11 2.97 17.49
CA ARG A 181 -10.49 3.35 18.86
C ARG A 181 -11.93 2.96 19.16
N SER A 182 -12.86 3.26 18.26
CA SER A 182 -14.27 2.87 18.44
C SER A 182 -14.45 1.36 18.53
N MET A 183 -13.75 0.59 17.70
CA MET A 183 -13.78 -0.87 17.77
C MET A 183 -13.22 -1.38 19.12
N ALA A 184 -12.12 -0.77 19.60
CA ALA A 184 -11.51 -1.15 20.88
C ALA A 184 -12.44 -0.90 22.08
N GLU A 185 -13.34 0.09 22.03
CA GLU A 185 -14.32 0.34 23.09
C GLU A 185 -15.31 -0.83 23.24
N GLY A 186 -15.72 -1.42 22.11
CA GLY A 186 -16.66 -2.54 22.06
C GLY A 186 -16.03 -3.93 22.12
N GLU A 187 -14.68 -4.04 22.08
CA GLU A 187 -13.98 -5.32 22.00
C GLU A 187 -13.84 -5.99 23.38
N PRO A 188 -14.44 -7.16 23.60
CA PRO A 188 -14.37 -7.87 24.86
C PRO A 188 -13.07 -8.65 25.06
N GLU A 189 -12.38 -9.04 23.99
CA GLU A 189 -11.15 -9.83 24.07
C GLU A 189 -9.96 -8.88 24.28
N LEU A 190 -9.27 -9.04 25.43
CA LEU A 190 -8.23 -8.13 25.89
C LEU A 190 -7.05 -8.01 24.89
N ARG A 191 -6.65 -9.10 24.26
CA ARG A 191 -5.54 -9.12 23.30
C ARG A 191 -5.91 -8.32 22.05
N GLN A 192 -7.11 -8.52 21.54
CA GLN A 192 -7.60 -7.79 20.36
C GLN A 192 -7.82 -6.32 20.68
N LYS A 193 -8.40 -6.01 21.85
CA LYS A 193 -8.54 -4.63 22.32
C LYS A 193 -7.19 -3.91 22.39
N LYS A 194 -6.18 -4.56 22.96
CA LYS A 194 -4.82 -4.02 23.03
C LYS A 194 -4.27 -3.77 21.63
N ASN A 195 -4.40 -4.72 20.71
CA ASN A 195 -3.93 -4.58 19.33
C ASN A 195 -4.63 -3.41 18.59
N LEU A 196 -5.94 -3.23 18.77
CA LEU A 196 -6.69 -2.12 18.18
C LEU A 196 -6.23 -0.76 18.72
N LEU A 197 -5.95 -0.66 20.03
CA LEU A 197 -5.42 0.56 20.64
C LEU A 197 -4.01 0.89 20.15
N GLU A 198 -3.13 -0.12 20.09
CA GLU A 198 -1.79 0.05 19.51
C GLU A 198 -1.85 0.48 18.04
N LEU A 199 -2.75 -0.13 17.24
CA LEU A 199 -2.98 0.24 15.87
C LEU A 199 -3.46 1.68 15.74
N ALA A 200 -4.37 2.10 16.61
CA ALA A 200 -4.85 3.49 16.65
C ALA A 200 -3.71 4.47 16.98
N ASP A 201 -2.84 4.15 17.94
CA ASP A 201 -1.71 5.00 18.30
C ASP A 201 -0.68 5.09 17.15
N ILE A 202 -0.45 3.99 16.43
CA ILE A 202 0.37 3.98 15.23
C ILE A 202 -0.24 4.90 14.15
N LEU A 203 -1.54 4.76 13.86
CA LEU A 203 -2.26 5.55 12.86
C LEU A 203 -2.38 7.03 13.23
N HIS A 204 -2.31 7.35 14.51
CA HIS A 204 -2.20 8.73 14.99
C HIS A 204 -0.88 9.38 14.56
N ARG A 205 0.20 8.59 14.51
CA ARG A 205 1.55 9.08 14.19
C ARG A 205 1.87 8.98 12.70
N VAL A 206 1.67 7.81 12.10
CA VAL A 206 2.06 7.55 10.71
C VAL A 206 0.85 7.43 9.79
N PRO A 207 0.96 7.87 8.54
CA PRO A 207 2.15 8.36 7.83
C PRO A 207 2.49 9.85 8.04
N ALA A 208 1.86 10.54 8.97
CA ALA A 208 2.05 11.98 9.20
C ALA A 208 3.50 12.30 9.62
N GLN A 209 4.00 11.58 10.61
CA GLN A 209 5.32 11.75 11.22
C GLN A 209 6.29 10.67 10.73
N PRO A 210 7.62 10.86 10.91
CA PRO A 210 8.61 9.82 10.69
C PRO A 210 8.27 8.54 11.47
N ALA A 211 8.48 7.39 10.85
CA ALA A 211 8.38 6.12 11.53
C ALA A 211 9.51 5.95 12.55
N THR A 212 9.20 5.40 13.72
CA THR A 212 10.16 5.18 14.80
C THR A 212 10.32 3.73 15.20
N SER A 213 9.45 2.85 14.70
CA SER A 213 9.49 1.41 14.92
C SER A 213 9.23 0.63 13.62
N PHE A 214 9.52 -0.66 13.63
CA PHE A 214 9.26 -1.54 12.50
C PHE A 214 7.75 -1.61 12.18
N ARG A 215 6.89 -1.69 13.21
CA ARG A 215 5.45 -1.72 13.03
C ARG A 215 4.89 -0.40 12.47
N GLU A 216 5.42 0.75 12.90
CA GLU A 216 5.08 2.05 12.29
C GLU A 216 5.54 2.13 10.82
N ALA A 217 6.75 1.64 10.53
CA ALA A 217 7.29 1.68 9.18
C ALA A 217 6.45 0.86 8.20
N ILE A 218 6.11 -0.39 8.56
CA ILE A 218 5.29 -1.25 7.70
C ILE A 218 3.86 -0.73 7.54
N GLN A 219 3.25 -0.16 8.60
CA GLN A 219 1.94 0.48 8.54
C GLN A 219 1.94 1.73 7.65
N SER A 220 2.96 2.59 7.77
CA SER A 220 3.10 3.79 6.96
C SER A 220 3.25 3.47 5.48
N LEU A 221 4.13 2.53 5.17
CA LEU A 221 4.34 2.04 3.81
C LEU A 221 3.06 1.45 3.23
N TRP A 222 2.39 0.57 3.98
CA TRP A 222 1.14 -0.03 3.56
C TRP A 222 0.05 1.01 3.31
N MET A 223 -0.14 1.97 4.22
CA MET A 223 -1.17 3.00 4.08
C MET A 223 -1.02 3.77 2.76
N ILE A 224 0.20 4.18 2.42
CA ILE A 224 0.46 4.89 1.16
C ILE A 224 0.29 3.97 -0.05
N ASN A 225 0.79 2.73 0.02
CA ASN A 225 0.57 1.76 -1.05
C ASN A 225 -0.92 1.50 -1.28
N HIS A 226 -1.68 1.29 -0.21
CA HIS A 226 -3.12 1.11 -0.25
C HIS A 226 -3.84 2.30 -0.88
N ILE A 227 -3.55 3.53 -0.44
CA ILE A 227 -4.14 4.75 -1.02
C ILE A 227 -3.89 4.82 -2.52
N PHE A 228 -2.65 4.62 -2.96
CA PHE A 228 -2.33 4.65 -4.37
C PHE A 228 -3.00 3.54 -5.16
N ARG A 229 -3.06 2.34 -4.61
CA ARG A 229 -3.76 1.21 -5.21
C ARG A 229 -5.25 1.48 -5.41
N GLU A 230 -5.88 2.22 -4.47
CA GLU A 230 -7.29 2.58 -4.58
C GLU A 230 -7.54 3.74 -5.56
N THR A 231 -6.64 4.71 -5.64
CA THR A 231 -6.94 6.00 -6.26
C THR A 231 -6.18 6.28 -7.55
N MET A 232 -5.13 5.53 -7.85
CA MET A 232 -4.28 5.87 -8.98
C MET A 232 -4.04 4.71 -9.94
N SER A 233 -3.22 3.78 -9.55
CA SER A 233 -2.85 2.63 -10.37
C SER A 233 -1.82 1.75 -9.67
N TYR A 234 -1.31 0.79 -10.40
CA TYR A 234 -0.32 -0.18 -9.97
C TYR A 234 0.98 0.46 -9.54
N LEU A 235 1.41 0.17 -8.33
CA LEU A 235 2.69 0.59 -7.80
C LEU A 235 3.56 -0.62 -7.51
N SER A 236 4.81 -0.54 -7.90
CA SER A 236 5.83 -1.45 -7.40
C SER A 236 6.19 -1.09 -5.97
N ILE A 237 6.37 -2.12 -5.13
CA ILE A 237 6.74 -1.92 -3.73
C ILE A 237 8.23 -1.63 -3.60
N GLY A 238 9.03 -2.12 -4.55
CA GLY A 238 10.47 -1.87 -4.61
C GLY A 238 11.27 -2.72 -3.61
N CYS A 239 12.46 -2.24 -3.23
CA CYS A 239 13.40 -2.95 -2.34
C CYS A 239 12.97 -2.82 -0.88
N ILE A 240 11.90 -3.50 -0.51
CA ILE A 240 11.23 -3.34 0.77
C ILE A 240 12.08 -3.82 1.96
N ASP A 241 12.80 -4.92 1.80
CA ASP A 241 13.68 -5.45 2.84
C ASP A 241 14.74 -4.42 3.26
N ARG A 242 15.27 -3.66 2.29
CA ARG A 242 16.26 -2.59 2.54
C ARG A 242 15.63 -1.36 3.19
N VAL A 243 14.43 -0.98 2.74
CA VAL A 243 13.73 0.20 3.27
C VAL A 243 13.27 -0.01 4.70
N LEU A 244 12.86 -1.22 5.05
CA LEU A 244 12.38 -1.57 6.39
C LEU A 244 13.51 -1.97 7.36
N TYR A 245 14.67 -2.40 6.83
CA TYR A 245 15.75 -2.95 7.65
C TYR A 245 16.22 -2.05 8.82
N PRO A 246 16.42 -0.73 8.65
CA PRO A 246 16.86 0.12 9.75
C PRO A 246 15.92 0.14 10.96
N TYR A 247 14.62 0.01 10.71
CA TYR A 247 13.57 -0.03 11.75
C TYR A 247 13.54 -1.37 12.45
N PHE A 248 13.68 -2.46 11.68
CA PHE A 248 13.81 -3.82 12.22
C PHE A 248 15.07 -3.94 13.08
N GLU A 249 16.24 -3.57 12.55
CA GLU A 249 17.52 -3.67 13.24
C GLU A 249 17.46 -2.98 14.60
N LYS A 250 16.95 -1.75 14.63
CA LYS A 250 16.79 -0.97 15.85
C LYS A 250 15.92 -1.69 16.86
N ASP A 251 14.69 -2.03 16.49
CA ASP A 251 13.73 -2.61 17.42
C ASP A 251 14.15 -4.00 17.90
N TYR A 252 14.77 -4.80 17.01
CA TYR A 252 15.27 -6.11 17.35
C TYR A 252 16.46 -6.05 18.34
N LEU A 253 17.41 -5.16 18.11
CA LEU A 253 18.56 -4.96 19.00
C LEU A 253 18.16 -4.36 20.35
N GLU A 254 17.07 -3.60 20.40
CA GLU A 254 16.47 -3.06 21.63
C GLU A 254 15.53 -4.06 22.34
N GLY A 255 15.31 -5.24 21.78
CA GLY A 255 14.41 -6.26 22.31
C GLY A 255 12.92 -5.89 22.27
N LYS A 256 12.54 -4.96 21.38
CA LYS A 256 11.16 -4.48 21.22
C LYS A 256 10.33 -5.34 20.28
N ILE A 257 10.99 -6.13 19.44
CA ILE A 257 10.34 -7.05 18.52
C ILE A 257 11.14 -8.36 18.43
N THR A 258 10.44 -9.47 18.31
CA THR A 258 11.03 -10.79 18.07
C THR A 258 11.05 -11.13 16.58
N LEU A 259 11.76 -12.20 16.19
CA LEU A 259 11.73 -12.69 14.81
C LEU A 259 10.34 -13.21 14.43
N GLU A 260 9.64 -13.84 15.35
CA GLU A 260 8.29 -14.35 15.17
C GLU A 260 7.30 -13.22 14.89
N GLU A 261 7.33 -12.16 15.71
CA GLU A 261 6.49 -10.98 15.50
C GLU A 261 6.84 -10.26 14.20
N THR A 262 8.12 -10.19 13.85
CA THR A 262 8.57 -9.61 12.58
C THR A 262 8.06 -10.44 11.40
N GLN A 263 8.20 -11.76 11.47
CA GLN A 263 7.71 -12.67 10.43
C GLN A 263 6.19 -12.53 10.26
N GLU A 264 5.45 -12.45 11.36
CA GLU A 264 3.99 -12.28 11.33
C GLU A 264 3.59 -10.96 10.63
N LEU A 265 4.27 -9.86 10.92
CA LEU A 265 4.03 -8.57 10.25
C LEU A 265 4.37 -8.63 8.75
N VAL A 266 5.45 -9.30 8.37
CA VAL A 266 5.83 -9.51 6.96
C VAL A 266 4.78 -10.36 6.25
N ASP A 267 4.31 -11.43 6.88
CA ASP A 267 3.27 -12.29 6.33
C ASP A 267 1.97 -11.52 6.09
N VAL A 268 1.51 -10.78 7.10
CA VAL A 268 0.29 -9.96 6.99
C VAL A 268 0.45 -8.88 5.93
N PHE A 269 1.62 -8.27 5.81
CA PHE A 269 1.89 -7.32 4.74
C PHE A 269 1.74 -7.97 3.36
N CYS A 270 2.32 -9.14 3.15
CA CYS A 270 2.17 -9.88 1.90
C CYS A 270 0.71 -10.25 1.63
N LEU A 271 -0.03 -10.70 2.65
CA LEU A 271 -1.46 -10.97 2.55
C LEU A 271 -2.27 -9.71 2.18
N ARG A 272 -1.91 -8.54 2.72
CA ARG A 272 -2.53 -7.26 2.34
C ARG A 272 -2.28 -6.91 0.88
N VAL A 273 -1.10 -7.19 0.36
CA VAL A 273 -0.81 -6.99 -1.07
C VAL A 273 -1.69 -7.90 -1.92
N ASN A 274 -1.90 -9.14 -1.48
CA ASN A 274 -2.70 -10.14 -2.20
C ASN A 274 -4.23 -9.96 -2.05
N ASP A 275 -4.72 -9.15 -1.12
CA ASP A 275 -6.16 -9.12 -0.77
C ASP A 275 -7.09 -8.57 -1.86
N ARG A 276 -6.52 -8.20 -3.01
CA ARG A 276 -7.22 -7.81 -4.24
C ARG A 276 -7.26 -8.89 -5.31
N ALA A 277 -6.54 -10.00 -5.13
CA ALA A 277 -6.66 -11.12 -6.03
C ALA A 277 -8.08 -11.70 -5.96
N GLN A 278 -8.66 -12.03 -7.11
CA GLN A 278 -10.00 -12.62 -7.20
C GLN A 278 -10.01 -13.75 -8.21
N LEU A 279 -10.76 -14.79 -7.88
CA LEU A 279 -10.84 -16.00 -8.67
C LEU A 279 -12.14 -16.11 -9.48
N ASP A 280 -13.15 -15.29 -9.16
CA ASP A 280 -14.45 -15.39 -9.80
C ASP A 280 -14.62 -14.32 -10.88
N PRO A 281 -14.60 -14.70 -12.18
CA PRO A 281 -14.76 -13.77 -13.29
C PRO A 281 -16.09 -13.00 -13.25
N GLU A 282 -17.16 -13.57 -12.69
CA GLU A 282 -18.44 -12.90 -12.57
C GLU A 282 -18.37 -11.68 -11.63
N ASN A 283 -17.44 -11.67 -10.69
CA ASN A 283 -17.22 -10.53 -9.80
C ASN A 283 -16.56 -9.34 -10.50
N TYR A 284 -15.95 -9.56 -11.66
CA TYR A 284 -15.38 -8.52 -12.52
C TYR A 284 -16.36 -8.00 -13.57
N VAL A 285 -17.55 -8.58 -13.69
CA VAL A 285 -18.57 -8.06 -14.61
C VAL A 285 -19.06 -6.73 -14.08
N VAL A 286 -18.57 -5.70 -14.72
CA VAL A 286 -19.14 -4.37 -14.57
C VAL A 286 -20.52 -4.38 -15.14
N ASP A 287 -21.50 -4.04 -14.33
CA ASP A 287 -22.83 -3.71 -14.82
C ASP A 287 -22.74 -2.42 -15.65
N GLN A 288 -22.55 -2.60 -16.97
CA GLN A 288 -22.44 -1.46 -17.88
C GLN A 288 -23.69 -0.55 -17.82
N LYS A 289 -24.85 -1.09 -17.42
CA LYS A 289 -26.07 -0.29 -17.20
C LYS A 289 -25.92 0.68 -16.03
N LYS A 290 -25.16 0.32 -15.00
CA LYS A 290 -24.83 1.24 -13.89
C LYS A 290 -23.86 2.33 -14.28
N LEU A 291 -23.16 2.17 -15.41
CA LEU A 291 -22.30 3.19 -16.00
C LEU A 291 -23.02 4.07 -17.02
N GLU A 292 -24.25 3.71 -17.41
CA GLU A 292 -25.08 4.60 -18.21
C GLU A 292 -25.41 5.84 -17.36
N GLY A 293 -24.87 6.98 -17.77
CA GLY A 293 -24.94 8.24 -17.03
C GLY A 293 -23.74 8.54 -16.13
N ALA A 294 -22.82 7.61 -15.93
CA ALA A 294 -21.57 7.90 -15.26
C ALA A 294 -20.70 8.88 -16.07
N PRO A 295 -19.94 9.78 -15.41
CA PRO A 295 -19.01 10.67 -16.09
C PRO A 295 -18.09 9.90 -17.03
N ALA A 296 -17.76 10.49 -18.18
CA ALA A 296 -16.97 9.82 -19.23
C ALA A 296 -15.58 9.35 -18.73
N GLN A 297 -15.02 10.01 -17.72
CA GLN A 297 -13.80 9.59 -17.05
C GLN A 297 -13.95 8.22 -16.38
N CYS A 298 -15.04 7.97 -15.68
CA CYS A 298 -15.29 6.67 -15.05
C CYS A 298 -15.37 5.55 -16.08
N ARG A 299 -15.83 5.85 -17.28
CA ARG A 299 -15.85 4.89 -18.40
C ARG A 299 -14.46 4.65 -18.97
N LEU A 300 -13.56 5.65 -18.93
CA LEU A 300 -12.16 5.50 -19.34
C LEU A 300 -11.36 4.70 -18.33
N ASP A 301 -11.52 4.99 -17.04
CA ASP A 301 -10.88 4.24 -15.95
C ASP A 301 -11.34 2.78 -15.94
N TYR A 302 -12.54 2.55 -16.40
CA TYR A 302 -13.16 1.24 -16.51
C TYR A 302 -12.67 0.42 -17.71
N ASN A 303 -12.38 1.05 -18.83
CA ASN A 303 -11.86 0.38 -20.03
C ASN A 303 -10.38 -0.01 -19.88
N PHE A 304 -9.76 0.35 -18.77
CA PHE A 304 -8.38 0.00 -18.47
C PHE A 304 -8.26 -1.38 -17.83
N GLY A 305 -8.55 -2.41 -18.59
CA GLY A 305 -7.97 -3.74 -18.38
C GLY A 305 -8.80 -4.73 -17.56
N PHE A 306 -10.06 -4.45 -17.23
CA PHE A 306 -10.84 -5.38 -16.41
C PHE A 306 -12.17 -5.82 -17.02
N VAL A 307 -12.38 -5.56 -18.29
CA VAL A 307 -13.61 -5.93 -18.97
C VAL A 307 -13.31 -6.58 -20.31
N SER A 308 -12.83 -7.78 -20.26
CA SER A 308 -12.96 -8.65 -21.41
C SER A 308 -13.79 -9.84 -20.97
N LYS A 309 -14.67 -10.30 -21.81
CA LYS A 309 -15.49 -11.50 -21.66
C LYS A 309 -14.94 -12.62 -22.54
N SER A 310 -13.63 -12.73 -22.69
CA SER A 310 -13.07 -13.84 -23.43
C SER A 310 -12.78 -15.04 -22.52
N GLU A 311 -12.85 -16.23 -23.05
CA GLU A 311 -12.53 -17.47 -22.31
C GLU A 311 -11.09 -17.52 -21.79
N THR A 312 -10.23 -16.58 -22.22
CA THR A 312 -8.88 -16.39 -21.72
C THR A 312 -8.77 -15.50 -20.49
N ASP A 313 -9.87 -14.85 -20.09
CA ASP A 313 -9.89 -13.86 -19.02
C ASP A 313 -9.88 -14.48 -17.62
N GLU A 314 -10.14 -15.78 -17.48
CA GLU A 314 -10.03 -16.47 -16.20
C GLU A 314 -8.60 -16.41 -15.65
N ALA A 315 -7.59 -16.56 -16.51
CA ALA A 315 -6.20 -16.42 -16.10
C ALA A 315 -5.85 -14.98 -15.76
N ASP A 316 -6.45 -14.02 -16.45
CA ASP A 316 -6.28 -12.59 -16.22
C ASP A 316 -7.01 -12.10 -14.98
N ALA A 317 -8.14 -12.68 -14.62
CA ALA A 317 -8.89 -12.34 -13.42
C ALA A 317 -8.14 -12.68 -12.13
N ILE A 318 -7.23 -13.64 -12.17
CA ILE A 318 -6.53 -14.15 -10.99
C ILE A 318 -5.39 -13.22 -10.56
N ASN A 319 -4.83 -12.41 -11.46
CA ASN A 319 -3.51 -11.89 -11.14
C ASN A 319 -3.08 -10.65 -11.88
N HIS A 320 -3.65 -9.51 -11.64
CA HIS A 320 -3.11 -8.47 -12.48
C HIS A 320 -2.73 -7.16 -11.85
N TRP A 321 -2.50 -7.15 -10.56
CA TRP A 321 -1.96 -5.95 -9.96
C TRP A 321 -0.44 -5.86 -10.07
N GLY A 322 0.26 -7.01 -10.21
CA GLY A 322 1.69 -7.08 -10.49
C GLY A 322 2.53 -6.26 -9.52
N GLN A 323 2.15 -6.23 -8.25
CA GLN A 323 2.90 -5.52 -7.23
C GLN A 323 4.16 -6.30 -6.92
N ASN A 324 5.26 -5.87 -7.51
CA ASN A 324 6.54 -6.54 -7.35
C ASN A 324 7.26 -6.07 -6.10
N ILE A 325 7.66 -7.02 -5.27
CA ILE A 325 8.59 -6.85 -4.16
C ILE A 325 9.98 -7.25 -4.64
N LEU A 326 10.94 -6.35 -4.45
CA LEU A 326 12.35 -6.63 -4.67
C LEU A 326 13.04 -6.85 -3.32
N ILE A 327 13.89 -7.86 -3.24
CA ILE A 327 14.70 -8.14 -2.05
C ILE A 327 16.16 -8.37 -2.42
N SER A 328 17.06 -8.20 -1.43
CA SER A 328 18.50 -8.36 -1.60
C SER A 328 19.10 -7.40 -2.65
N GLY A 329 20.20 -7.78 -3.26
CA GLY A 329 20.91 -7.04 -4.29
C GLY A 329 22.10 -6.26 -3.78
N ILE A 330 22.57 -5.32 -4.59
CA ILE A 330 23.78 -4.54 -4.32
C ILE A 330 23.46 -3.14 -3.81
N GLY A 331 24.15 -2.70 -2.79
CA GLY A 331 24.09 -1.36 -2.24
C GLY A 331 24.84 -0.32 -3.08
N ALA A 332 24.70 0.95 -2.74
CA ALA A 332 25.36 2.05 -3.44
C ALA A 332 26.91 1.99 -3.36
N LYS A 333 27.44 1.32 -2.37
CA LYS A 333 28.88 1.13 -2.17
C LYS A 333 29.41 -0.19 -2.74
N GLY A 334 28.57 -0.98 -3.40
CA GLY A 334 28.92 -2.28 -3.94
C GLY A 334 28.84 -3.42 -2.92
N ASP A 335 28.34 -3.15 -1.73
CA ASP A 335 28.08 -4.10 -0.65
C ASP A 335 26.83 -4.96 -0.96
N ASP A 336 26.81 -6.17 -0.43
CA ASP A 336 25.63 -7.03 -0.47
C ASP A 336 24.56 -6.51 0.49
N CYS A 337 23.29 -6.57 0.07
CA CYS A 337 22.14 -6.08 0.83
C CYS A 337 21.22 -7.21 1.34
N THR A 338 21.69 -8.45 1.31
CA THR A 338 21.00 -9.58 1.95
C THR A 338 20.93 -9.33 3.46
N SER A 339 19.79 -9.59 4.06
CA SER A 339 19.55 -9.34 5.47
C SER A 339 18.54 -10.32 6.06
N VAL A 340 18.33 -10.24 7.36
CA VAL A 340 17.25 -10.97 8.06
C VAL A 340 15.91 -10.83 7.32
N LEU A 341 15.54 -9.61 6.94
CA LEU A 341 14.26 -9.36 6.25
C LEU A 341 14.19 -10.03 4.87
N THR A 342 15.30 -10.16 4.16
CA THR A 342 15.37 -10.91 2.89
C THR A 342 14.85 -12.34 3.09
N TYR A 343 15.32 -13.02 4.14
CA TYR A 343 14.88 -14.39 4.44
C TYR A 343 13.44 -14.45 4.96
N LEU A 344 13.00 -13.45 5.74
CA LEU A 344 11.60 -13.40 6.20
C LEU A 344 10.62 -13.20 5.05
N PHE A 345 10.96 -12.42 4.02
CA PHE A 345 10.16 -12.31 2.80
C PHE A 345 10.17 -13.59 1.97
N LEU A 346 11.30 -14.29 1.88
CA LEU A 346 11.35 -15.63 1.26
C LEU A 346 10.46 -16.63 2.00
N ASN A 347 10.50 -16.64 3.32
CA ASN A 347 9.65 -17.50 4.15
C ASN A 347 8.16 -17.19 3.93
N ALA A 348 7.80 -15.90 3.85
CA ALA A 348 6.42 -15.49 3.57
C ALA A 348 5.97 -16.00 2.19
N HIS A 349 6.79 -15.82 1.16
CA HIS A 349 6.48 -16.27 -0.19
C HIS A 349 6.27 -17.79 -0.26
N GLU A 350 7.19 -18.56 0.33
CA GLU A 350 7.13 -20.02 0.38
C GLU A 350 5.85 -20.53 1.07
N LYS A 351 5.53 -20.02 2.26
CA LYS A 351 4.41 -20.55 3.05
C LYS A 351 3.03 -20.04 2.64
N LEU A 352 2.96 -18.85 2.04
CA LEU A 352 1.70 -18.25 1.66
C LEU A 352 1.27 -18.61 0.22
N GLN A 353 2.22 -18.93 -0.66
CA GLN A 353 1.99 -19.37 -2.05
C GLN A 353 0.95 -18.49 -2.78
N MET A 354 1.12 -17.17 -2.67
CA MET A 354 0.19 -16.19 -3.24
C MET A 354 0.58 -15.81 -4.67
N THR A 355 -0.38 -15.31 -5.43
CA THR A 355 -0.14 -14.76 -6.77
C THR A 355 0.47 -13.36 -6.73
N ASP A 356 0.11 -12.55 -5.73
CA ASP A 356 0.67 -11.24 -5.41
C ASP A 356 1.12 -11.20 -3.92
N PRO A 357 2.18 -10.51 -3.59
CA PRO A 357 3.14 -9.84 -4.48
C PRO A 357 4.04 -10.84 -5.23
N THR A 358 4.41 -10.48 -6.46
CA THR A 358 5.52 -11.17 -7.14
C THR A 358 6.81 -10.84 -6.42
N LEU A 359 7.58 -11.86 -6.04
CA LEU A 359 8.86 -11.69 -5.36
C LEU A 359 10.02 -11.81 -6.33
N THR A 360 10.85 -10.77 -6.41
CA THR A 360 12.07 -10.76 -7.23
C THR A 360 13.30 -10.68 -6.34
N VAL A 361 14.14 -11.69 -6.38
CA VAL A 361 15.43 -11.69 -5.68
C VAL A 361 16.53 -11.14 -6.59
N ARG A 362 17.21 -10.10 -6.17
CA ARG A 362 18.30 -9.48 -6.92
C ARG A 362 19.62 -10.12 -6.52
N LEU A 363 20.26 -10.78 -7.48
CA LEU A 363 21.56 -11.42 -7.29
C LEU A 363 22.70 -10.62 -7.94
N HIS A 364 23.88 -10.73 -7.37
CA HIS A 364 25.13 -10.19 -7.92
C HIS A 364 26.32 -11.09 -7.56
N LYS A 365 27.49 -10.79 -8.06
CA LYS A 365 28.68 -11.65 -7.93
C LYS A 365 29.12 -11.94 -6.47
N ASN A 366 28.71 -11.08 -5.54
CA ASN A 366 29.06 -11.22 -4.12
C ASN A 366 27.83 -11.64 -3.27
N SER A 367 26.73 -12.06 -3.90
CA SER A 367 25.58 -12.59 -3.15
C SER A 367 25.98 -13.81 -2.34
N PRO A 368 25.53 -13.93 -1.08
CA PRO A 368 25.86 -15.07 -0.22
C PRO A 368 25.42 -16.41 -0.86
N ALA A 369 26.27 -17.44 -0.73
CA ALA A 369 25.94 -18.78 -1.22
C ALA A 369 24.67 -19.30 -0.55
N GLU A 370 24.49 -19.02 0.73
CA GLU A 370 23.34 -19.37 1.55
C GLU A 370 22.02 -18.79 1.01
N LEU A 371 22.07 -17.58 0.42
CA LEU A 371 20.90 -17.00 -0.26
C LEU A 371 20.56 -17.76 -1.53
N ILE A 372 21.56 -18.12 -2.33
CA ILE A 372 21.39 -18.89 -3.58
C ILE A 372 20.81 -20.28 -3.27
N GLU A 373 21.35 -20.96 -2.25
CA GLU A 373 20.84 -22.24 -1.78
C GLU A 373 19.38 -22.12 -1.33
N ARG A 374 19.06 -21.10 -0.52
CA ARG A 374 17.72 -20.87 0.00
C ARG A 374 16.68 -20.59 -1.10
N ILE A 375 17.07 -19.89 -2.17
CA ILE A 375 16.20 -19.67 -3.34
C ILE A 375 15.99 -20.96 -4.13
N ALA A 376 17.00 -21.82 -4.21
CA ALA A 376 16.90 -23.08 -4.94
C ALA A 376 16.06 -24.15 -4.22
N GLU A 377 15.81 -24.00 -2.92
CA GLU A 377 14.96 -24.91 -2.11
C GLU A 377 13.45 -24.63 -2.32
N GLY A 378 13.04 -23.41 -2.68
CA GLY A 378 11.65 -22.99 -2.82
C GLY A 378 11.24 -22.75 -4.24
#